data_2e3587cf8d03c850b4a0c5f11db3a00f
#
_entry.id   2e3587cf8d03c850b4a0c5f11db3a00f
#
_cell.length_a   1.000
_cell.length_b   1.000
_cell.length_c   1.000
_cell.angle_alpha   90.00
_cell.angle_beta   90.00
_cell.angle_gamma   90.00
#
_symmetry.space_group_name_H-M   'P 1'
#
loop_
_entity.id
_entity.type
_entity.pdbx_description
1 polymer ?
#
loop_
_entity_poly.entity_id
_entity_poly.type
_entity_poly.pdbx_seq_one_letter_code
_entity_poly.pdbx_strand_id
1 'polypeptide(L)' 'MGKYRLVNKTAKEVVDVQDNLTDMEEAKEYFYFKKAIPSRDDFERLYEVKEQKDKENTRVKFW' A
#
# COMPACT_ATOMS: atom_id res chain seq x y z
N MET A 1 4.13 -9.08 -10.39
CA MET A 1 4.41 -8.33 -9.19
C MET A 1 3.75 -7.01 -9.21
N GLY A 2 3.34 -6.55 -8.08
CA GLY A 2 2.56 -5.35 -8.03
C GLY A 2 3.19 -4.27 -7.20
N LYS A 3 2.69 -3.08 -7.38
CA LYS A 3 3.08 -1.95 -6.58
C LYS A 3 1.95 -1.68 -5.58
N TYR A 4 2.31 -1.49 -4.34
CA TYR A 4 1.34 -1.25 -3.28
C TYR A 4 1.72 0.01 -2.54
N ARG A 5 0.72 0.70 -2.01
CA ARG A 5 0.96 1.92 -1.27
C ARG A 5 0.29 1.87 0.07
N LEU A 6 0.91 2.50 1.04
CA LEU A 6 0.42 2.59 2.39
C LEU A 6 -0.21 3.96 2.59
N VAL A 7 -1.47 3.98 2.99
CA VAL A 7 -2.22 5.21 3.12
C VAL A 7 -2.59 5.42 4.58
N ASN A 8 -2.36 6.62 5.09
CA ASN A 8 -2.79 6.96 6.43
C ASN A 8 -4.28 7.32 6.38
N LYS A 9 -5.09 6.56 7.11
CA LYS A 9 -6.53 6.75 7.04
C LYS A 9 -6.99 8.08 7.59
N THR A 10 -6.34 8.54 8.62
CA THR A 10 -6.72 9.79 9.24
C THR A 10 -6.38 10.99 8.36
N ALA A 11 -5.15 11.03 7.89
CA ALA A 11 -4.71 12.13 7.05
C ALA A 11 -5.08 11.95 5.60
N LYS A 12 -5.44 10.73 5.22
CA LYS A 12 -5.83 10.41 3.85
C LYS A 12 -4.74 10.74 2.86
N GLU A 13 -3.51 10.37 3.21
CA GLU A 13 -2.41 10.60 2.30
C GLU A 13 -1.52 9.38 2.24
N VAL A 14 -0.84 9.24 1.13
CA VAL A 14 0.06 8.13 0.91
C VAL A 14 1.34 8.39 1.68
N VAL A 15 1.71 7.47 2.56
CA VAL A 15 2.91 7.65 3.37
C VAL A 15 4.06 6.79 2.88
N ASP A 16 3.78 5.80 2.05
CA ASP A 16 4.85 4.94 1.54
C ASP A 16 4.36 4.21 0.31
N VAL A 17 5.30 3.84 -0.55
CA VAL A 17 5.00 3.08 -1.75
C VAL A 17 6.10 2.03 -1.92
N GLN A 18 5.70 0.82 -2.27
CA GLN A 18 6.65 -0.26 -2.49
C GLN A 18 6.21 -1.11 -3.66
N ASP A 19 7.16 -1.43 -4.54
CA ASP A 19 6.84 -2.31 -5.66
C ASP A 19 7.49 -3.67 -5.44
N ASN A 20 7.31 -4.55 -6.42
CA ASN A 20 7.86 -5.91 -6.37
C ASN A 20 7.25 -6.74 -5.26
N LEU A 21 6.02 -6.46 -4.90
CA LEU A 21 5.31 -7.26 -3.92
C LEU A 21 4.40 -8.24 -4.64
N THR A 22 4.27 -9.41 -4.06
CA THR A 22 3.54 -10.48 -4.72
C THR A 22 2.03 -10.29 -4.59
N ASP A 23 1.56 -9.98 -3.41
CA ASP A 23 0.13 -9.82 -3.20
C ASP A 23 -0.12 -8.91 -2.02
N MET A 24 -1.40 -8.71 -1.72
CA MET A 24 -1.81 -7.79 -0.67
C MET A 24 -1.33 -8.25 0.69
N GLU A 25 -1.33 -9.55 0.94
CA GLU A 25 -0.89 -10.07 2.22
C GLU A 25 0.57 -9.74 2.46
N GLU A 26 1.39 -9.94 1.46
CA GLU A 26 2.80 -9.64 1.59
C GLU A 26 3.01 -8.14 1.79
N ALA A 27 2.23 -7.34 1.10
CA ALA A 27 2.35 -5.89 1.23
C ALA A 27 2.01 -5.45 2.65
N LYS A 28 0.95 -6.02 3.21
CA LYS A 28 0.58 -5.68 4.57
C LYS A 28 1.67 -6.03 5.56
N GLU A 29 2.26 -7.19 5.41
CA GLU A 29 3.32 -7.60 6.31
C GLU A 29 4.54 -6.74 6.17
N TYR A 30 4.88 -6.39 4.94
CA TYR A 30 6.03 -5.55 4.69
C TYR A 30 5.88 -4.20 5.40
N PHE A 31 4.73 -3.57 5.22
CA PHE A 31 4.54 -2.26 5.82
C PHE A 31 4.38 -2.35 7.34
N TYR A 32 3.79 -3.43 7.81
CA TYR A 32 3.64 -3.64 9.23
C TYR A 32 5.00 -3.71 9.92
N PHE A 33 5.93 -4.46 9.34
CA PHE A 33 7.27 -4.53 9.88
C PHE A 33 8.00 -3.21 9.75
N LYS A 34 7.82 -2.56 8.63
CA LYS A 34 8.53 -1.32 8.38
C LYS A 34 8.16 -0.24 9.37
N LYS A 35 6.89 -0.19 9.74
CA LYS A 35 6.43 0.81 10.68
C LYS A 35 6.63 0.42 12.12
N ALA A 36 6.97 -0.84 12.36
CA ALA A 36 7.25 -1.33 13.73
C ALA A 36 6.08 -1.08 14.66
N ILE A 37 4.88 -1.32 14.19
CA ILE A 37 3.68 -1.13 14.98
C ILE A 37 3.47 -2.35 15.85
N PRO A 38 3.18 -2.20 17.14
CA PRO A 38 3.10 -3.33 18.04
C PRO A 38 1.91 -4.25 17.81
N SER A 39 0.87 -3.77 17.15
CA SER A 39 -0.33 -4.56 16.98
C SER A 39 -0.84 -4.45 15.56
N ARG A 40 -1.26 -5.58 15.00
CA ARG A 40 -1.84 -5.56 13.68
C ARG A 40 -3.16 -4.82 13.65
N ASP A 41 -3.93 -4.91 14.72
CA ASP A 41 -5.17 -4.17 14.79
C ASP A 41 -4.91 -2.67 14.71
N ASP A 42 -3.90 -2.21 15.41
CA ASP A 42 -3.55 -0.80 15.34
C ASP A 42 -3.10 -0.42 13.95
N PHE A 43 -2.32 -1.29 13.32
CA PHE A 43 -1.86 -1.02 11.97
C PHE A 43 -3.04 -0.84 11.03
N GLU A 44 -4.00 -1.76 11.10
CA GLU A 44 -5.14 -1.69 10.19
C GLU A 44 -6.07 -0.54 10.51
N ARG A 45 -6.07 -0.11 11.75
CA ARG A 45 -6.88 1.05 12.12
C ARG A 45 -6.30 2.35 11.60
N LEU A 46 -4.98 2.44 11.60
CA LEU A 46 -4.31 3.68 11.24
C LEU A 46 -3.98 3.77 9.76
N TYR A 47 -3.76 2.64 9.13
CA TYR A 47 -3.28 2.61 7.76
C TYR A 47 -4.09 1.67 6.90
N GLU A 48 -4.01 1.91 5.61
CA GLU A 48 -4.64 1.05 4.63
C GLU A 48 -3.65 0.77 3.52
N VAL A 49 -3.58 -0.49 3.08
CA VAL A 49 -2.70 -0.87 1.98
C VAL A 49 -3.55 -1.02 0.73
N LYS A 50 -3.15 -0.35 -0.32
CA LYS A 50 -3.88 -0.39 -1.58
C LYS A 50 -2.96 -0.79 -2.71
N GLU A 51 -3.50 -1.55 -3.64
CA GLU A 51 -2.75 -1.92 -4.82
C GLU A 51 -2.82 -0.81 -5.84
N GLN A 52 -1.68 -0.49 -6.42
CA GLN A 52 -1.62 0.53 -7.45
C GLN A 52 -1.45 -0.15 -8.80
N LYS A 53 -2.35 0.14 -9.72
CA LYS A 53 -2.33 -0.49 -11.02
C LYS A 53 -1.83 0.49 -12.06
N ASP A 54 -0.57 0.36 -12.35
CA ASP A 54 0.06 1.30 -13.26
C ASP A 54 -0.42 1.16 -14.68
N LYS A 55 -0.72 -0.06 -15.07
CA LYS A 55 -1.04 -0.26 -16.45
C LYS A 55 -2.32 0.42 -16.85
N GLU A 56 -3.21 0.63 -15.93
CA GLU A 56 -4.41 1.35 -16.25
C GLU A 56 -4.13 2.78 -16.59
N ASN A 57 -3.22 3.37 -15.89
CA ASN A 57 -2.84 4.73 -16.20
C ASN A 57 -2.23 4.85 -17.56
N THR A 58 -1.44 3.89 -17.92
CA THR A 58 -0.82 3.91 -19.20
C THR A 58 -1.82 3.95 -20.31
N ARG A 59 -2.85 3.16 -20.17
CA ARG A 59 -3.81 3.03 -21.19
C ARG A 59 -4.68 4.23 -21.34
N VAL A 60 -4.90 4.83 -20.29
CA VAL A 60 -5.79 5.93 -20.32
C VAL A 60 -5.36 6.99 -21.25
N LYS A 61 -4.31 7.11 -21.48
CA LYS A 61 -3.92 8.13 -22.17
C LYS A 61 -3.86 8.11 -23.49
N PHE A 62 -3.93 8.17 -23.92
CA PHE A 62 -3.78 8.17 -24.98
C PHE A 62 -4.22 8.00 -25.90
N TRP A 63 -4.45 8.21 -26.20
CA TRP A 63 -4.85 7.98 -27.26
C TRP A 63 -5.50 8.33 -27.76
#